data_a0d99bdfffe55278bcb4f6ad6e777b3a
#
_entry.id   a0d99bdfffe55278bcb4f6ad6e777b3a
#
_cell.length_a   1.000
_cell.length_b   1.000
_cell.length_c   1.000
_cell.angle_alpha   90.00
_cell.angle_beta   90.00
_cell.angle_gamma   90.00
#
_symmetry.space_group_name_H-M   'P 1'
#
loop_
_entity.id
_entity.type
_entity.pdbx_description
1 polymer ?
#
loop_
_entity_poly.entity_id
_entity_poly.type
_entity_poly.pdbx_seq_one_letter_code
_entity_poly.pdbx_strand_id
1 'polypeptide(L)'
;MPMDPWQRVEAALKGEAVDHPPIALWRHFPEDDQHVDKLVAHTLDWQRRWAFDLVKFMPSGTYGVEDWGAVSAYGGQANGARAVVGPRVVRTDDWLAIRDLDVRRGSYGRQNQALKAAAAALKGSVPILQTIFSPLTTARKLSTERLFADLRRSPDALHQALSVITDVTIRFALDAIDAGAHGVFFATQLASYRLLAVDEYERFGKAYDLRVLAALAGKARLSMLHAHGDDIMFDLLADYPVEMINWHDRLTEPTL
;
A
#
# COMPACT_ATOMS: atom_id res chain seq x y z
N MET A 1 -1.79 4.17 -34.20
CA MET A 1 -3.05 3.58 -33.66
C MET A 1 -3.05 3.86 -32.18
N PRO A 2 -4.19 4.10 -31.56
CA PRO A 2 -4.23 4.27 -30.09
C PRO A 2 -3.70 2.99 -29.42
N MET A 3 -2.86 3.16 -28.41
CA MET A 3 -2.33 2.05 -27.61
C MET A 3 -3.40 1.59 -26.62
N ASP A 4 -3.41 0.29 -26.31
CA ASP A 4 -4.16 -0.20 -25.15
C ASP A 4 -3.42 0.13 -23.84
N PRO A 5 -4.07 0.01 -22.65
CA PRO A 5 -3.45 0.35 -21.37
C PRO A 5 -2.12 -0.39 -21.11
N TRP A 6 -2.04 -1.69 -21.46
CA TRP A 6 -0.82 -2.47 -21.27
C TRP A 6 0.32 -2.01 -22.14
N GLN A 7 0.05 -1.81 -23.45
CA GLN A 7 1.02 -1.30 -24.40
C GLN A 7 1.58 0.04 -23.94
N ARG A 8 0.71 0.93 -23.47
CA ARG A 8 1.09 2.27 -23.02
C ARG A 8 1.96 2.23 -21.77
N VAL A 9 1.55 1.45 -20.74
CA VAL A 9 2.34 1.31 -19.50
C VAL A 9 3.70 0.68 -19.81
N GLU A 10 3.75 -0.40 -20.59
CA GLU A 10 5.01 -1.08 -20.91
C GLU A 10 5.95 -0.24 -21.78
N ALA A 11 5.43 0.50 -22.75
CA ALA A 11 6.24 1.41 -23.57
C ALA A 11 6.80 2.55 -22.71
N ALA A 12 5.98 3.15 -21.84
CA ALA A 12 6.45 4.19 -20.93
C ALA A 12 7.55 3.68 -19.97
N LEU A 13 7.43 2.47 -19.43
CA LEU A 13 8.45 1.88 -18.56
C LEU A 13 9.79 1.63 -19.30
N LYS A 14 9.75 1.45 -20.62
CA LYS A 14 10.96 1.29 -21.45
C LYS A 14 11.51 2.62 -21.98
N GLY A 15 10.85 3.75 -21.69
CA GLY A 15 11.19 5.05 -22.28
C GLY A 15 10.87 5.14 -23.78
N GLU A 16 9.99 4.29 -24.30
CA GLU A 16 9.51 4.29 -25.67
C GLU A 16 8.40 5.35 -25.87
N ALA A 17 8.17 5.75 -27.12
CA ALA A 17 7.13 6.72 -27.44
C ALA A 17 5.74 6.14 -27.15
N VAL A 18 4.89 6.95 -26.54
CA VAL A 18 3.50 6.64 -26.23
C VAL A 18 2.56 7.67 -26.89
N ASP A 19 1.32 7.27 -27.13
CA ASP A 19 0.30 8.18 -27.69
C ASP A 19 -0.12 9.27 -26.67
N HIS A 20 -0.09 8.97 -25.38
CA HIS A 20 -0.17 9.91 -24.25
C HIS A 20 0.46 9.27 -23.00
N PRO A 21 0.88 10.06 -21.98
CA PRO A 21 1.38 9.50 -20.73
C PRO A 21 0.36 8.57 -20.07
N PRO A 22 0.77 7.41 -19.48
CA PRO A 22 -0.13 6.57 -18.72
C PRO A 22 -0.73 7.34 -17.53
N ILE A 23 -2.04 7.21 -17.32
CA ILE A 23 -2.77 7.92 -16.28
C ILE A 23 -3.45 6.93 -15.34
N ALA A 24 -3.32 7.18 -14.02
CA ALA A 24 -4.05 6.48 -12.99
C ALA A 24 -4.50 7.46 -11.90
N LEU A 25 -5.77 7.45 -11.55
CA LEU A 25 -6.30 8.21 -10.43
C LEU A 25 -7.17 7.30 -9.56
N TRP A 26 -7.20 7.59 -8.26
CA TRP A 26 -7.94 6.81 -7.28
C TRP A 26 -8.61 7.68 -6.24
N ARG A 27 -9.60 7.13 -5.57
CA ARG A 27 -10.28 7.76 -4.43
C ARG A 27 -10.75 6.70 -3.44
N HIS A 28 -10.96 7.09 -2.19
CA HIS A 28 -11.64 6.26 -1.20
C HIS A 28 -13.17 6.29 -1.38
N PHE A 29 -13.80 5.20 -0.94
CA PHE A 29 -15.26 5.03 -0.86
C PHE A 29 -15.62 4.65 0.59
N PRO A 30 -15.45 5.57 1.57
CA PRO A 30 -15.36 5.24 3.00
C PRO A 30 -16.62 4.63 3.60
N GLU A 31 -17.77 4.76 2.95
CA GLU A 31 -19.03 4.16 3.40
C GLU A 31 -19.22 2.74 2.83
N ASP A 32 -18.51 2.40 1.77
CA ASP A 32 -18.72 1.19 0.99
C ASP A 32 -17.48 0.28 0.91
N ASP A 33 -16.28 0.79 1.16
CA ASP A 33 -15.01 0.06 1.03
C ASP A 33 -14.80 -1.09 2.04
N GLN A 34 -15.72 -1.23 2.98
CA GLN A 34 -15.80 -2.34 3.93
C GLN A 34 -16.60 -3.53 3.38
N HIS A 35 -17.28 -3.38 2.23
CA HIS A 35 -18.13 -4.37 1.61
C HIS A 35 -17.53 -4.81 0.27
N VAL A 36 -17.35 -6.13 0.09
CA VAL A 36 -16.71 -6.72 -1.10
C VAL A 36 -17.43 -6.29 -2.39
N ASP A 37 -18.74 -6.49 -2.47
CA ASP A 37 -19.55 -6.18 -3.63
C ASP A 37 -19.55 -4.69 -3.99
N LYS A 38 -19.63 -3.82 -3.00
CA LYS A 38 -19.62 -2.37 -3.19
C LYS A 38 -18.26 -1.86 -3.62
N LEU A 39 -17.18 -2.32 -2.99
CA LEU A 39 -15.82 -1.95 -3.40
C LEU A 39 -15.52 -2.37 -4.84
N VAL A 40 -15.96 -3.57 -5.24
CA VAL A 40 -15.86 -4.05 -6.63
C VAL A 40 -16.66 -3.16 -7.57
N ALA A 41 -17.92 -2.87 -7.25
CA ALA A 41 -18.78 -2.02 -8.08
C ALA A 41 -18.18 -0.63 -8.29
N HIS A 42 -17.73 0.01 -7.21
CA HIS A 42 -17.07 1.32 -7.29
C HIS A 42 -15.77 1.30 -8.11
N THR A 43 -14.94 0.26 -7.95
CA THR A 43 -13.69 0.12 -8.73
C THR A 43 -14.00 0.00 -10.21
N LEU A 44 -14.96 -0.85 -10.59
CA LEU A 44 -15.32 -1.07 -11.98
C LEU A 44 -16.03 0.14 -12.61
N ASP A 45 -16.89 0.83 -11.85
CA ASP A 45 -17.54 2.06 -12.31
C ASP A 45 -16.53 3.18 -12.52
N TRP A 46 -15.57 3.32 -11.60
CA TRP A 46 -14.50 4.31 -11.71
C TRP A 46 -13.64 4.06 -12.95
N GLN A 47 -13.22 2.80 -13.15
CA GLN A 47 -12.46 2.41 -14.35
C GLN A 47 -13.26 2.59 -15.64
N ARG A 48 -14.52 2.19 -15.67
CA ARG A 48 -15.39 2.36 -16.86
C ARG A 48 -15.58 3.82 -17.23
N ARG A 49 -15.75 4.68 -16.22
CA ARG A 49 -15.98 6.10 -16.41
C ARG A 49 -14.77 6.84 -16.95
N TRP A 50 -13.58 6.51 -16.47
CA TRP A 50 -12.38 7.31 -16.73
C TRP A 50 -11.36 6.62 -17.62
N ALA A 51 -11.49 5.32 -17.86
CA ALA A 51 -10.61 4.51 -18.72
C ALA A 51 -9.12 4.69 -18.40
N PHE A 52 -8.74 4.61 -17.13
CA PHE A 52 -7.35 4.74 -16.71
C PHE A 52 -6.48 3.60 -17.26
N ASP A 53 -5.18 3.87 -17.38
CA ASP A 53 -4.19 2.92 -17.87
C ASP A 53 -3.70 1.94 -16.80
N LEU A 54 -3.99 2.23 -15.54
CA LEU A 54 -3.66 1.38 -14.41
C LEU A 54 -4.72 1.55 -13.31
N VAL A 55 -5.19 0.43 -12.78
CA VAL A 55 -6.11 0.41 -11.65
C VAL A 55 -5.32 0.21 -10.36
N LYS A 56 -5.25 1.24 -9.53
CA LYS A 56 -4.91 1.07 -8.13
C LYS A 56 -6.13 0.56 -7.40
N PHE A 57 -6.14 -0.71 -7.00
CA PHE A 57 -7.21 -1.25 -6.18
C PHE A 57 -7.17 -0.62 -4.79
N MET A 58 -8.22 0.16 -4.46
CA MET A 58 -8.21 1.11 -3.34
C MET A 58 -9.09 0.64 -2.20
N PRO A 59 -8.56 -0.13 -1.24
CA PRO A 59 -9.28 -0.52 -0.03
C PRO A 59 -9.40 0.66 0.97
N SER A 60 -10.10 0.42 2.06
CA SER A 60 -9.98 1.26 3.25
C SER A 60 -8.51 1.46 3.64
N GLY A 61 -8.14 2.70 3.97
CA GLY A 61 -6.77 3.00 4.39
C GLY A 61 -6.33 2.33 5.71
N THR A 62 -7.25 1.67 6.42
CA THR A 62 -7.01 1.02 7.72
C THR A 62 -7.21 -0.49 7.69
N TYR A 63 -7.52 -1.08 6.53
CA TYR A 63 -7.80 -2.52 6.43
C TYR A 63 -6.69 -3.38 7.05
N GLY A 64 -5.44 -2.98 6.87
CA GLY A 64 -4.27 -3.73 7.30
C GLY A 64 -4.02 -3.75 8.82
N VAL A 65 -4.87 -3.11 9.63
CA VAL A 65 -4.72 -3.08 11.10
C VAL A 65 -5.94 -3.59 11.86
N GLU A 66 -7.06 -3.76 11.17
CA GLU A 66 -8.33 -4.14 11.78
C GLU A 66 -8.28 -5.54 12.39
N ASP A 67 -7.65 -6.50 11.72
CA ASP A 67 -7.54 -7.89 12.18
C ASP A 67 -6.62 -8.04 13.40
N TRP A 68 -5.75 -7.07 13.68
CA TRP A 68 -5.01 -6.97 14.96
C TRP A 68 -5.82 -6.29 16.07
N GLY A 69 -7.02 -5.81 15.77
CA GLY A 69 -7.94 -5.21 16.73
C GLY A 69 -7.85 -3.68 16.85
N ALA A 70 -7.21 -2.99 15.91
CA ALA A 70 -7.33 -1.55 15.81
C ALA A 70 -8.74 -1.16 15.33
N VAL A 71 -9.31 -0.13 15.93
CA VAL A 71 -10.63 0.39 15.56
C VAL A 71 -10.48 1.61 14.66
N SER A 72 -11.14 1.60 13.52
CA SER A 72 -11.14 2.71 12.57
C SER A 72 -12.53 3.30 12.37
N ALA A 73 -12.58 4.59 12.06
CA ALA A 73 -13.81 5.28 11.73
C ALA A 73 -13.60 6.29 10.59
N TYR A 74 -14.64 6.50 9.80
CA TYR A 74 -14.70 7.63 8.88
C TYR A 74 -15.35 8.83 9.59
N GLY A 75 -14.60 9.92 9.68
CA GLY A 75 -15.02 11.15 10.37
C GLY A 75 -15.42 12.29 9.42
N GLY A 76 -15.73 11.98 8.14
CA GLY A 76 -16.12 12.99 7.16
C GLY A 76 -14.97 13.72 6.46
N GLN A 77 -13.73 13.19 6.54
CA GLN A 77 -12.58 13.80 5.87
C GLN A 77 -12.80 13.90 4.36
N ALA A 78 -12.46 15.04 3.77
CA ALA A 78 -12.69 15.32 2.34
C ALA A 78 -12.00 14.33 1.40
N ASN A 79 -10.85 13.77 1.79
CA ASN A 79 -10.13 12.76 1.03
C ASN A 79 -10.73 11.34 1.16
N GLY A 80 -11.78 11.15 1.96
CA GLY A 80 -12.43 9.86 2.19
C GLY A 80 -11.62 8.88 3.05
N ALA A 81 -10.51 9.28 3.64
CA ALA A 81 -9.70 8.41 4.45
C ALA A 81 -10.36 8.09 5.80
N ARG A 82 -10.32 6.82 6.21
CA ARG A 82 -10.67 6.41 7.58
C ARG A 82 -9.46 6.65 8.49
N ALA A 83 -9.72 7.02 9.74
CA ALA A 83 -8.70 7.20 10.76
C ALA A 83 -8.77 6.08 11.81
N VAL A 84 -7.64 5.73 12.39
CA VAL A 84 -7.60 4.86 13.57
C VAL A 84 -8.03 5.69 14.78
N VAL A 85 -9.13 5.31 15.41
CA VAL A 85 -9.71 5.95 16.60
C VAL A 85 -9.46 5.13 17.86
N GLY A 86 -9.13 3.84 17.73
CA GLY A 86 -8.72 2.96 18.81
C GLY A 86 -7.47 2.19 18.41
N PRO A 87 -6.26 2.68 18.75
CA PRO A 87 -5.03 1.98 18.43
C PRO A 87 -4.92 0.66 19.20
N ARG A 88 -4.27 -0.33 18.57
CA ARG A 88 -4.01 -1.64 19.18
C ARG A 88 -2.87 -1.58 20.19
N VAL A 89 -1.87 -0.74 19.91
CA VAL A 89 -0.67 -0.56 20.72
C VAL A 89 -0.78 0.74 21.50
N VAL A 90 -1.04 0.65 22.80
CA VAL A 90 -1.15 1.81 23.70
C VAL A 90 -0.05 1.82 24.76
N ARG A 91 0.64 0.70 24.97
CA ARG A 91 1.82 0.54 25.81
C ARG A 91 2.89 -0.21 25.05
N THR A 92 4.15 -0.07 25.44
CA THR A 92 5.30 -0.72 24.80
C THR A 92 5.15 -2.25 24.74
N ASP A 93 4.66 -2.87 25.81
CA ASP A 93 4.48 -4.33 25.88
C ASP A 93 3.41 -4.84 24.88
N ASP A 94 2.53 -3.98 24.40
CA ASP A 94 1.52 -4.37 23.42
C ASP A 94 2.15 -4.78 22.08
N TRP A 95 3.38 -4.30 21.76
CA TRP A 95 4.13 -4.76 20.59
C TRP A 95 4.41 -6.26 20.64
N LEU A 96 4.70 -6.79 21.83
CA LEU A 96 4.95 -8.23 22.04
C LEU A 96 3.68 -9.06 21.88
N ALA A 97 2.52 -8.42 21.87
CA ALA A 97 1.22 -9.07 21.66
C ALA A 97 0.74 -9.03 20.19
N ILE A 98 1.50 -8.43 19.29
CA ILE A 98 1.24 -8.53 17.84
C ILE A 98 1.52 -9.97 17.40
N ARG A 99 0.48 -10.65 16.89
CA ARG A 99 0.52 -12.07 16.53
C ARG A 99 0.35 -12.24 15.03
N ASP A 100 0.75 -13.40 14.57
CA ASP A 100 0.51 -13.85 13.21
C ASP A 100 -0.99 -13.88 12.87
N LEU A 101 -1.34 -13.60 11.62
CA LEU A 101 -2.70 -13.57 11.11
C LEU A 101 -2.88 -14.51 9.91
N ASP A 102 -4.04 -15.13 9.83
CA ASP A 102 -4.50 -15.80 8.61
C ASP A 102 -5.07 -14.74 7.63
N VAL A 103 -4.27 -14.37 6.63
CA VAL A 103 -4.62 -13.35 5.62
C VAL A 103 -5.78 -13.72 4.71
N ARG A 104 -6.32 -14.95 4.82
CA ARG A 104 -7.51 -15.40 4.10
C ARG A 104 -8.81 -15.10 4.84
N ARG A 105 -8.72 -14.54 6.05
CA ARG A 105 -9.84 -14.19 6.92
C ARG A 105 -9.88 -12.68 7.18
N GLY A 106 -10.90 -12.24 7.88
CA GLY A 106 -11.05 -10.88 8.35
C GLY A 106 -10.99 -9.82 7.24
N SER A 107 -10.36 -8.70 7.50
CA SER A 107 -10.25 -7.59 6.57
C SER A 107 -9.29 -7.91 5.41
N TYR A 108 -8.19 -8.61 5.66
CA TYR A 108 -7.31 -9.10 4.60
C TYR A 108 -8.01 -10.03 3.62
N GLY A 109 -8.78 -11.00 4.14
CA GLY A 109 -9.55 -11.93 3.31
C GLY A 109 -10.62 -11.23 2.46
N ARG A 110 -11.31 -10.23 3.05
CA ARG A 110 -12.27 -9.40 2.30
C ARG A 110 -11.60 -8.66 1.14
N GLN A 111 -10.39 -8.11 1.36
CA GLN A 111 -9.67 -7.41 0.30
C GLN A 111 -9.30 -8.34 -0.85
N ASN A 112 -8.77 -9.51 -0.56
CA ASN A 112 -8.43 -10.48 -1.61
C ASN A 112 -9.67 -11.00 -2.36
N GLN A 113 -10.80 -11.17 -1.69
CA GLN A 113 -12.08 -11.51 -2.36
C GLN A 113 -12.53 -10.40 -3.31
N ALA A 114 -12.48 -9.15 -2.87
CA ALA A 114 -12.86 -8.01 -3.70
C ALA A 114 -11.89 -7.83 -4.88
N LEU A 115 -10.58 -7.94 -4.63
CA LEU A 115 -9.56 -7.89 -5.69
C LEU A 115 -9.78 -8.97 -6.76
N LYS A 116 -10.01 -10.22 -6.34
CA LYS A 116 -10.26 -11.35 -7.24
C LYS A 116 -11.47 -11.10 -8.13
N ALA A 117 -12.55 -10.59 -7.57
CA ALA A 117 -13.76 -10.26 -8.32
C ALA A 117 -13.53 -9.10 -9.32
N ALA A 118 -12.82 -8.04 -8.89
CA ALA A 118 -12.48 -6.92 -9.76
C ALA A 118 -11.53 -7.34 -10.90
N ALA A 119 -10.48 -8.10 -10.62
CA ALA A 119 -9.54 -8.60 -11.61
C ALA A 119 -10.23 -9.50 -12.65
N ALA A 120 -11.10 -10.40 -12.20
CA ALA A 120 -11.89 -11.25 -13.09
C ALA A 120 -12.82 -10.44 -14.00
N ALA A 121 -13.46 -9.38 -13.49
CA ALA A 121 -14.33 -8.50 -14.28
C ALA A 121 -13.55 -7.65 -15.30
N LEU A 122 -12.33 -7.22 -14.97
CA LEU A 122 -11.45 -6.47 -15.87
C LEU A 122 -10.83 -7.35 -16.97
N LYS A 123 -10.82 -8.67 -16.81
CA LYS A 123 -10.35 -9.66 -17.81
C LYS A 123 -8.95 -9.37 -18.37
N GLY A 124 -8.08 -8.77 -17.56
CA GLY A 124 -6.72 -8.41 -17.98
C GLY A 124 -6.63 -7.24 -18.96
N SER A 125 -7.71 -6.50 -19.23
CA SER A 125 -7.72 -5.36 -20.15
C SER A 125 -6.90 -4.16 -19.67
N VAL A 126 -6.60 -4.10 -18.38
CA VAL A 126 -5.84 -3.03 -17.74
C VAL A 126 -5.04 -3.63 -16.57
N PRO A 127 -3.80 -3.15 -16.32
CA PRO A 127 -3.06 -3.52 -15.10
C PRO A 127 -3.86 -3.19 -13.84
N ILE A 128 -3.88 -4.10 -12.85
CA ILE A 128 -4.46 -3.85 -11.54
C ILE A 128 -3.43 -4.14 -10.45
N LEU A 129 -3.19 -3.18 -9.55
CA LEU A 129 -2.27 -3.28 -8.42
C LEU A 129 -3.03 -3.29 -7.09
N GLN A 130 -2.69 -4.25 -6.22
CA GLN A 130 -3.19 -4.26 -4.85
C GLN A 130 -2.47 -3.20 -4.02
N THR A 131 -3.23 -2.35 -3.33
CA THR A 131 -2.64 -1.42 -2.35
C THR A 131 -2.17 -2.18 -1.12
N ILE A 132 -0.89 -2.04 -0.79
CA ILE A 132 -0.23 -2.63 0.38
C ILE A 132 0.49 -1.52 1.14
N PHE A 133 0.28 -1.45 2.45
CA PHE A 133 1.05 -0.54 3.29
C PHE A 133 2.35 -1.19 3.74
N SER A 134 3.42 -0.40 3.77
CA SER A 134 4.71 -0.85 4.29
C SER A 134 4.59 -1.31 5.75
N PRO A 135 5.44 -2.25 6.21
CA PRO A 135 5.40 -2.74 7.59
C PRO A 135 5.46 -1.62 8.64
N LEU A 136 6.34 -0.63 8.44
CA LEU A 136 6.45 0.50 9.36
C LEU A 136 5.21 1.41 9.32
N THR A 137 4.61 1.62 8.15
CA THR A 137 3.34 2.34 8.02
C THR A 137 2.21 1.61 8.76
N THR A 138 2.17 0.29 8.65
CA THR A 138 1.21 -0.55 9.40
C THR A 138 1.44 -0.45 10.90
N ALA A 139 2.69 -0.51 11.36
CA ALA A 139 3.04 -0.32 12.77
C ALA A 139 2.58 1.05 13.30
N ARG A 140 2.77 2.13 12.53
CA ARG A 140 2.25 3.45 12.90
C ARG A 140 0.73 3.48 13.02
N LYS A 141 0.03 2.83 12.11
CA LYS A 141 -1.44 2.74 12.20
C LYS A 141 -1.90 1.94 13.41
N LEU A 142 -1.13 0.93 13.85
CA LEU A 142 -1.42 0.17 15.07
C LEU A 142 -1.19 0.97 16.35
N SER A 143 -0.28 1.94 16.36
CA SER A 143 0.19 2.64 17.58
C SER A 143 0.04 4.16 17.55
N THR A 144 -0.34 4.73 16.39
CA THR A 144 -0.37 6.17 16.13
C THR A 144 0.99 6.85 16.40
N GLU A 145 1.03 7.99 17.04
CA GLU A 145 2.26 8.75 17.31
C GLU A 145 3.21 8.05 18.30
N ARG A 146 2.73 7.05 19.01
CA ARG A 146 3.53 6.26 19.94
C ARG A 146 4.72 5.58 19.26
N LEU A 147 4.59 5.20 17.98
CA LEU A 147 5.66 4.60 17.19
C LEU A 147 6.99 5.34 17.37
N PHE A 148 6.97 6.68 17.26
CA PHE A 148 8.19 7.50 17.29
C PHE A 148 8.91 7.49 18.63
N ALA A 149 8.20 7.27 19.72
CA ALA A 149 8.82 7.07 21.03
C ALA A 149 9.39 5.65 21.17
N ASP A 150 8.63 4.65 20.73
CA ASP A 150 8.98 3.24 20.95
C ASP A 150 10.15 2.79 20.05
N LEU A 151 10.28 3.31 18.82
CA LEU A 151 11.43 3.00 17.96
C LEU A 151 12.78 3.43 18.59
N ARG A 152 12.75 4.47 19.45
CA ARG A 152 13.95 5.01 20.13
C ARG A 152 14.16 4.39 21.50
N ARG A 153 13.06 4.07 22.24
CA ARG A 153 13.11 3.64 23.64
C ARG A 153 13.02 2.12 23.82
N SER A 154 12.42 1.45 22.86
CA SER A 154 12.11 0.01 22.94
C SER A 154 12.26 -0.66 21.58
N PRO A 155 13.40 -0.47 20.89
CA PRO A 155 13.60 -0.94 19.52
C PRO A 155 13.36 -2.43 19.34
N ASP A 156 13.78 -3.25 20.31
CA ASP A 156 13.67 -4.71 20.21
C ASP A 156 12.23 -5.20 20.18
N ALA A 157 11.35 -4.60 21.00
CA ALA A 157 9.92 -4.94 20.98
C ALA A 157 9.28 -4.54 19.64
N LEU A 158 9.65 -3.38 19.09
CA LEU A 158 9.17 -2.94 17.79
C LEU A 158 9.72 -3.85 16.66
N HIS A 159 10.99 -4.23 16.68
CA HIS A 159 11.57 -5.14 15.70
C HIS A 159 10.87 -6.50 15.69
N GLN A 160 10.50 -7.04 16.86
CA GLN A 160 9.72 -8.27 16.96
C GLN A 160 8.35 -8.10 16.27
N ALA A 161 7.63 -7.01 16.56
CA ALA A 161 6.34 -6.74 15.93
C ALA A 161 6.47 -6.51 14.41
N LEU A 162 7.47 -5.73 13.97
CA LEU A 162 7.74 -5.50 12.56
C LEU A 162 8.04 -6.79 11.79
N SER A 163 8.73 -7.75 12.41
CA SER A 163 8.95 -9.04 11.77
C SER A 163 7.63 -9.77 11.50
N VAL A 164 6.75 -9.83 12.50
CA VAL A 164 5.41 -10.46 12.34
C VAL A 164 4.57 -9.71 11.30
N ILE A 165 4.53 -8.37 11.36
CA ILE A 165 3.79 -7.55 10.40
C ILE A 165 4.31 -7.79 8.97
N THR A 166 5.64 -7.89 8.81
CA THR A 166 6.27 -8.15 7.52
C THR A 166 5.85 -9.50 6.95
N ASP A 167 5.89 -10.55 7.77
CA ASP A 167 5.53 -11.90 7.33
C ASP A 167 4.04 -12.00 6.95
N VAL A 168 3.15 -11.31 7.67
CA VAL A 168 1.73 -11.16 7.31
C VAL A 168 1.58 -10.39 6.00
N THR A 169 2.31 -9.27 5.84
CA THR A 169 2.29 -8.44 4.62
C THR A 169 2.76 -9.24 3.40
N ILE A 170 3.82 -10.03 3.52
CA ILE A 170 4.32 -10.91 2.46
C ILE A 170 3.24 -11.91 2.02
N ARG A 171 2.62 -12.62 2.97
CA ARG A 171 1.57 -13.59 2.64
C ARG A 171 0.38 -12.94 1.96
N PHE A 172 -0.06 -11.79 2.48
CA PHE A 172 -1.15 -11.03 1.85
C PHE A 172 -0.80 -10.58 0.43
N ALA A 173 0.42 -10.09 0.22
CA ALA A 173 0.89 -9.67 -1.11
C ALA A 173 0.90 -10.83 -2.10
N LEU A 174 1.38 -12.01 -1.69
CA LEU A 174 1.39 -13.21 -2.51
C LEU A 174 -0.03 -13.70 -2.82
N ASP A 175 -0.91 -13.76 -1.82
CA ASP A 175 -2.32 -14.11 -2.02
C ASP A 175 -3.04 -13.10 -2.95
N ALA A 176 -2.62 -11.82 -2.96
CA ALA A 176 -3.14 -10.82 -3.89
C ALA A 176 -2.70 -11.08 -5.34
N ILE A 177 -1.45 -11.49 -5.57
CA ILE A 177 -0.98 -11.91 -6.90
C ILE A 177 -1.78 -13.13 -7.36
N ASP A 178 -1.97 -14.13 -6.51
CA ASP A 178 -2.77 -15.33 -6.82
C ASP A 178 -4.25 -14.98 -7.08
N ALA A 179 -4.76 -13.91 -6.47
CA ALA A 179 -6.10 -13.38 -6.71
C ALA A 179 -6.25 -12.60 -8.03
N GLY A 180 -5.16 -12.36 -8.76
CA GLY A 180 -5.14 -11.72 -10.08
C GLY A 180 -4.60 -10.30 -10.12
N ALA A 181 -3.97 -9.80 -9.05
CA ALA A 181 -3.19 -8.57 -9.13
C ALA A 181 -1.95 -8.78 -10.00
N HIS A 182 -1.60 -7.79 -10.81
CA HIS A 182 -0.38 -7.83 -11.62
C HIS A 182 0.85 -7.38 -10.85
N GLY A 183 0.65 -6.86 -9.64
CA GLY A 183 1.66 -6.41 -8.71
C GLY A 183 1.05 -5.64 -7.56
N VAL A 184 1.88 -4.84 -6.88
CA VAL A 184 1.46 -4.08 -5.70
C VAL A 184 1.65 -2.57 -5.89
N PHE A 185 0.72 -1.80 -5.32
CA PHE A 185 0.93 -0.40 -5.02
C PHE A 185 1.41 -0.33 -3.56
N PHE A 186 2.74 -0.31 -3.41
CA PHE A 186 3.41 -0.40 -2.11
C PHE A 186 3.54 1.01 -1.51
N ALA A 187 2.75 1.30 -0.48
CA ALA A 187 2.67 2.63 0.11
C ALA A 187 3.51 2.75 1.37
N THR A 188 4.58 3.54 1.32
CA THR A 188 5.31 4.00 2.51
C THR A 188 4.90 5.43 2.88
N GLN A 189 4.66 5.67 4.18
CA GLN A 189 4.19 6.96 4.70
C GLN A 189 5.13 7.55 5.74
N LEU A 190 6.32 6.95 5.92
CA LEU A 190 7.26 7.35 6.96
C LEU A 190 8.68 7.63 6.44
N ALA A 191 8.90 7.47 5.14
CA ALA A 191 10.16 7.82 4.48
C ALA A 191 10.25 9.35 4.27
N SER A 192 10.30 10.10 5.34
CA SER A 192 10.30 11.57 5.34
C SER A 192 11.23 12.12 6.39
N TYR A 193 12.07 13.07 6.00
CA TYR A 193 13.00 13.78 6.90
C TYR A 193 12.29 14.55 8.01
N ARG A 194 10.99 14.83 7.88
CA ARG A 194 10.17 15.44 8.94
C ARG A 194 9.78 14.45 10.04
N LEU A 195 9.84 13.16 9.77
CA LEU A 195 9.34 12.13 10.68
C LEU A 195 10.48 11.32 11.31
N LEU A 196 11.48 10.96 10.52
CA LEU A 196 12.55 10.06 10.93
C LEU A 196 13.91 10.58 10.43
N ALA A 197 14.98 10.24 11.15
CA ALA A 197 16.32 10.29 10.60
C ALA A 197 16.52 9.18 9.56
N VAL A 198 17.50 9.34 8.67
CA VAL A 198 17.77 8.35 7.61
C VAL A 198 18.05 6.98 8.19
N ASP A 199 18.94 6.90 9.19
CA ASP A 199 19.30 5.65 9.86
C ASP A 199 18.12 4.99 10.58
N GLU A 200 17.19 5.77 11.14
CA GLU A 200 15.95 5.27 11.72
C GLU A 200 15.07 4.63 10.63
N TYR A 201 14.90 5.32 9.48
CA TYR A 201 14.11 4.75 8.40
C TYR A 201 14.80 3.53 7.76
N GLU A 202 16.08 3.55 7.55
CA GLU A 202 16.84 2.39 7.06
C GLU A 202 16.62 1.16 7.94
N ARG A 203 16.74 1.35 9.26
CA ARG A 203 16.63 0.27 10.24
C ARG A 203 15.21 -0.25 10.44
N PHE A 204 14.21 0.63 10.52
CA PHE A 204 12.85 0.27 10.88
C PHE A 204 11.88 0.22 9.68
N GLY A 205 12.19 0.91 8.58
CA GLY A 205 11.40 0.96 7.35
C GLY A 205 12.02 0.11 6.24
N LYS A 206 13.08 0.62 5.60
CA LYS A 206 13.69 0.04 4.40
C LYS A 206 14.04 -1.44 4.56
N ALA A 207 14.61 -1.83 5.69
CA ALA A 207 14.98 -3.22 5.94
C ALA A 207 13.80 -4.19 5.85
N TYR A 208 12.62 -3.77 6.27
CA TYR A 208 11.39 -4.57 6.22
C TYR A 208 10.66 -4.44 4.88
N ASP A 209 10.68 -3.25 4.29
CA ASP A 209 10.10 -2.99 2.96
C ASP A 209 10.75 -3.88 1.91
N LEU A 210 12.08 -3.96 1.91
CA LEU A 210 12.84 -4.78 0.97
C LEU A 210 12.55 -6.28 1.12
N ARG A 211 12.24 -6.76 2.33
CA ARG A 211 11.81 -8.16 2.52
C ARG A 211 10.49 -8.44 1.81
N VAL A 212 9.52 -7.51 1.90
CA VAL A 212 8.23 -7.64 1.20
C VAL A 212 8.44 -7.65 -0.30
N LEU A 213 9.18 -6.67 -0.83
CA LEU A 213 9.41 -6.54 -2.27
C LEU A 213 10.22 -7.72 -2.84
N ALA A 214 11.23 -8.19 -2.11
CA ALA A 214 12.00 -9.38 -2.50
C ALA A 214 11.14 -10.65 -2.62
N ALA A 215 10.12 -10.82 -1.75
CA ALA A 215 9.20 -11.95 -1.82
C ALA A 215 8.31 -11.93 -3.08
N LEU A 216 8.14 -10.77 -3.70
CA LEU A 216 7.37 -10.58 -4.94
C LEU A 216 8.22 -10.70 -6.22
N ALA A 217 9.55 -10.76 -6.10
CA ALA A 217 10.45 -10.88 -7.23
C ALA A 217 10.11 -12.10 -8.10
N GLY A 218 9.96 -11.88 -9.40
CA GLY A 218 9.58 -12.91 -10.38
C GLY A 218 8.13 -13.39 -10.29
N LYS A 219 7.31 -12.84 -9.41
CA LYS A 219 5.87 -13.13 -9.25
C LYS A 219 4.99 -11.96 -9.65
N ALA A 220 5.34 -10.76 -9.23
CA ALA A 220 4.69 -9.54 -9.69
C ALA A 220 5.22 -9.16 -11.08
N ARG A 221 4.32 -8.78 -11.99
CA ARG A 221 4.68 -8.29 -13.33
C ARG A 221 5.13 -6.84 -13.31
N LEU A 222 4.49 -6.04 -12.45
CA LEU A 222 4.86 -4.64 -12.23
C LEU A 222 4.38 -4.20 -10.84
N SER A 223 5.18 -3.36 -10.18
CA SER A 223 4.87 -2.81 -8.87
C SER A 223 5.17 -1.32 -8.86
N MET A 224 4.44 -0.58 -8.04
CA MET A 224 4.62 0.85 -7.85
C MET A 224 4.91 1.14 -6.39
N LEU A 225 6.01 1.84 -6.11
CA LEU A 225 6.25 2.45 -4.82
C LEU A 225 5.49 3.78 -4.74
N HIS A 226 4.74 4.00 -3.67
CA HIS A 226 4.14 5.29 -3.34
C HIS A 226 4.80 5.87 -2.10
N ALA A 227 5.60 6.92 -2.30
CA ALA A 227 6.18 7.72 -1.23
C ALA A 227 5.21 8.84 -0.85
N HIS A 228 4.56 8.69 0.31
CA HIS A 228 3.54 9.63 0.78
C HIS A 228 4.13 10.63 1.78
N GLY A 229 3.76 11.90 1.63
CA GLY A 229 4.10 12.97 2.56
C GLY A 229 5.04 14.01 1.93
N ASP A 230 5.49 14.92 2.79
CA ASP A 230 6.41 15.99 2.44
C ASP A 230 7.85 15.61 2.83
N ASP A 231 8.85 16.29 2.25
CA ASP A 231 10.28 16.07 2.54
C ASP A 231 10.64 14.58 2.50
N ILE A 232 10.25 13.89 1.44
CA ILE A 232 10.49 12.44 1.30
C ILE A 232 11.97 12.14 1.12
N MET A 233 12.40 11.00 1.60
CA MET A 233 13.76 10.47 1.43
C MET A 233 13.91 9.83 0.03
N PHE A 234 13.75 10.65 -1.03
CA PHE A 234 13.65 10.16 -2.41
C PHE A 234 14.85 9.32 -2.82
N ASP A 235 16.07 9.78 -2.56
CA ASP A 235 17.30 9.06 -2.94
C ASP A 235 17.36 7.67 -2.30
N LEU A 236 16.89 7.55 -1.06
CA LEU A 236 16.84 6.27 -0.35
C LEU A 236 15.78 5.31 -0.94
N LEU A 237 14.70 5.87 -1.51
CA LEU A 237 13.60 5.12 -2.10
C LEU A 237 13.83 4.80 -3.58
N ALA A 238 14.67 5.55 -4.28
CA ALA A 238 14.93 5.37 -5.71
C ALA A 238 15.56 4.00 -6.04
N ASP A 239 16.26 3.39 -5.08
CA ASP A 239 16.86 2.06 -5.21
C ASP A 239 15.91 0.88 -4.89
N TYR A 240 14.64 1.15 -4.62
CA TYR A 240 13.69 0.07 -4.36
C TYR A 240 13.43 -0.75 -5.62
N PRO A 241 13.34 -2.10 -5.53
CA PRO A 241 13.15 -2.99 -6.66
C PRO A 241 11.69 -2.96 -7.16
N VAL A 242 11.30 -1.84 -7.75
CA VAL A 242 9.96 -1.60 -8.31
C VAL A 242 10.09 -0.97 -9.70
N GLU A 243 9.08 -1.12 -10.54
CA GLU A 243 9.06 -0.60 -11.90
C GLU A 243 8.64 0.88 -11.96
N MET A 244 7.93 1.36 -10.94
CA MET A 244 7.37 2.72 -10.90
C MET A 244 7.53 3.34 -9.53
N ILE A 245 7.77 4.66 -9.49
CA ILE A 245 7.72 5.46 -8.27
C ILE A 245 6.68 6.56 -8.45
N ASN A 246 5.82 6.72 -7.44
CA ASN A 246 4.82 7.78 -7.36
C ASN A 246 5.01 8.57 -6.07
N TRP A 247 5.03 9.90 -6.17
CA TRP A 247 5.12 10.81 -5.03
C TRP A 247 4.40 12.12 -5.32
N HIS A 248 4.33 13.02 -4.36
CA HIS A 248 3.71 14.33 -4.50
C HIS A 248 4.70 15.35 -5.09
N ASP A 249 5.11 15.17 -6.34
CA ASP A 249 6.15 15.93 -7.02
C ASP A 249 5.98 17.47 -7.00
N ARG A 250 4.75 17.94 -6.79
CA ARG A 250 4.44 19.39 -6.64
C ARG A 250 4.54 19.88 -5.19
N LEU A 251 4.75 18.99 -4.23
CA LEU A 251 4.81 19.31 -2.79
C LEU A 251 6.16 18.95 -2.17
N THR A 252 6.95 18.12 -2.82
CA THR A 252 8.25 17.65 -2.32
C THR A 252 9.19 17.31 -3.48
N GLU A 253 10.50 17.55 -3.28
CA GLU A 253 11.52 17.19 -4.26
C GLU A 253 11.69 15.66 -4.40
N PRO A 254 12.17 15.23 -5.59
CA PRO A 254 12.39 16.03 -6.80
C PRO A 254 11.07 16.38 -7.51
N THR A 255 11.06 17.51 -8.20
CA THR A 255 9.95 17.86 -9.11
C THR A 255 10.17 17.23 -10.49
N LEU A 256 9.08 16.84 -11.16
CA LEU A 256 9.06 16.36 -12.54
C LEU A 256 8.92 17.51 -13.55
#